data_f0380dec699a5022e17ad53a90998266
#
_entry.id   f0380dec699a5022e17ad53a90998266
#
_cell.length_a   1.000
_cell.length_b   1.000
_cell.length_c   1.000
_cell.angle_alpha   90.00
_cell.angle_beta   90.00
_cell.angle_gamma   90.00
#
_symmetry.space_group_name_H-M   'P 1'
#
loop_
_entity.id
_entity.type
_entity.pdbx_description
1 polymer ?
#
loop_
_entity_poly.entity_id
_entity_poly.type
_entity_poly.pdbx_seq_one_letter_code
_entity_poly.pdbx_strand_id
1 'polypeptide(L)'
;QKQQISAPHIIVATGAKAANLAHIPVDGEQVWSYREALVPTQLPQSLLVIGSGAIGSEFASLYQDLGCQVTLVDIAKQILPSEDLEVAQYVQKQFEQQGMKVLTEAAVQKIERDHDLVHCHIETAQGVQVVTVEKVLSAIGVQPNTQHLGLEALGMEFEHGFIKVDSWCKTNVAGVYAIGDVAGAPCLAHKASHEAILCVEKIAGLEHVHALDRTQIPGCIFTHPQVASIGLTEQKAKAAGLNI
;
A
#
# COMPACT_ATOMS: atom_id res chain seq x y z
N GLN A 1 -2.53 -33.43 -8.14
CA GLN A 1 -3.22 -34.23 -7.11
C GLN A 1 -3.80 -33.29 -6.06
N LYS A 2 -5.08 -33.43 -5.72
CA LYS A 2 -5.68 -32.72 -4.57
C LYS A 2 -5.38 -33.55 -3.32
N GLN A 3 -4.80 -32.90 -2.30
CA GLN A 3 -4.56 -33.50 -0.99
C GLN A 3 -5.46 -32.80 0.02
N GLN A 4 -6.15 -33.56 0.86
CA GLN A 4 -6.93 -33.03 1.96
C GLN A 4 -6.14 -33.13 3.25
N ILE A 5 -6.01 -32.01 3.96
CA ILE A 5 -5.34 -31.91 5.26
C ILE A 5 -6.35 -31.40 6.27
N SER A 6 -6.38 -31.97 7.46
CA SER A 6 -7.21 -31.51 8.57
C SER A 6 -6.32 -31.16 9.76
N ALA A 7 -6.60 -30.03 10.40
CA ALA A 7 -5.88 -29.54 11.57
C ALA A 7 -6.86 -28.83 12.53
N PRO A 8 -6.60 -28.85 13.86
CA PRO A 8 -7.41 -28.14 14.84
C PRO A 8 -7.26 -26.60 14.72
N HIS A 9 -6.14 -26.14 14.16
CA HIS A 9 -5.82 -24.73 13.95
C HIS A 9 -5.35 -24.51 12.52
N ILE A 10 -5.93 -23.52 11.85
CA ILE A 10 -5.59 -23.12 10.49
C ILE A 10 -5.27 -21.63 10.51
N ILE A 11 -4.08 -21.24 10.02
CA ILE A 11 -3.66 -19.84 9.92
C ILE A 11 -3.66 -19.43 8.45
N VAL A 12 -4.47 -18.43 8.10
CA VAL A 12 -4.50 -17.84 6.76
C VAL A 12 -3.45 -16.73 6.70
N ALA A 13 -2.43 -16.92 5.87
CA ALA A 13 -1.31 -15.99 5.70
C ALA A 13 -1.05 -15.73 4.20
N THR A 14 -2.11 -15.52 3.44
CA THR A 14 -2.08 -15.45 1.97
C THR A 14 -1.62 -14.09 1.43
N GLY A 15 -1.45 -13.10 2.33
CA GLY A 15 -0.92 -11.79 1.98
C GLY A 15 -1.85 -10.94 1.13
N ALA A 16 -1.26 -10.05 0.35
CA ALA A 16 -1.96 -9.13 -0.54
C ALA A 16 -1.24 -9.02 -1.89
N LYS A 17 -1.89 -8.40 -2.85
CA LYS A 17 -1.37 -8.08 -4.19
C LYS A 17 -1.64 -6.61 -4.51
N ALA A 18 -0.97 -6.08 -5.54
CA ALA A 18 -1.24 -4.73 -6.03
C ALA A 18 -2.73 -4.56 -6.37
N ALA A 19 -3.31 -3.46 -5.93
CA ALA A 19 -4.64 -3.04 -6.36
C ALA A 19 -4.56 -2.48 -7.79
N ASN A 20 -5.60 -2.70 -8.58
CA ASN A 20 -5.67 -2.24 -9.96
C ASN A 20 -6.83 -1.26 -10.15
N LEU A 21 -6.59 -0.21 -10.92
CA LEU A 21 -7.64 0.65 -11.46
C LEU A 21 -8.29 -0.06 -12.65
N ALA A 22 -9.60 -0.26 -12.60
CA ALA A 22 -10.31 -0.97 -13.67
C ALA A 22 -10.18 -0.28 -15.04
N HIS A 23 -10.07 1.04 -15.06
CA HIS A 23 -9.93 1.86 -16.26
C HIS A 23 -8.48 2.09 -16.71
N ILE A 24 -7.50 1.70 -15.87
CA ILE A 24 -6.05 1.75 -16.15
C ILE A 24 -5.44 0.41 -15.72
N PRO A 25 -5.75 -0.69 -16.43
CA PRO A 25 -5.26 -2.01 -16.03
C PRO A 25 -3.75 -2.11 -16.21
N VAL A 26 -3.10 -2.74 -15.23
CA VAL A 26 -1.69 -3.15 -15.34
C VAL A 26 -1.56 -4.18 -16.46
N ASP A 27 -0.65 -3.93 -17.41
CA ASP A 27 -0.35 -4.81 -18.54
C ASP A 27 1.05 -5.43 -18.47
N GLY A 28 1.90 -4.94 -17.57
CA GLY A 28 3.29 -5.38 -17.42
C GLY A 28 4.26 -4.79 -18.45
N GLU A 29 3.75 -4.01 -19.43
CA GLU A 29 4.55 -3.40 -20.49
C GLU A 29 4.68 -1.89 -20.32
N GLN A 30 3.56 -1.16 -20.47
CA GLN A 30 3.53 0.29 -20.32
C GLN A 30 2.90 0.72 -18.98
N VAL A 31 1.99 -0.06 -18.43
CA VAL A 31 1.40 0.16 -17.11
C VAL A 31 1.90 -0.93 -16.17
N TRP A 32 2.72 -0.54 -15.23
CA TRP A 32 3.38 -1.40 -14.27
C TRP A 32 2.65 -1.46 -12.93
N SER A 33 2.78 -2.57 -12.23
CA SER A 33 2.67 -2.66 -10.78
C SER A 33 4.07 -2.52 -10.15
N TYR A 34 4.13 -2.62 -8.83
CA TYR A 34 5.42 -2.64 -8.12
C TYR A 34 6.33 -3.79 -8.57
N ARG A 35 5.79 -4.87 -9.10
CA ARG A 35 6.56 -6.05 -9.53
C ARG A 35 7.45 -5.74 -10.72
N GLU A 36 6.90 -5.13 -11.74
CA GLU A 36 7.62 -4.70 -12.94
C GLU A 36 8.59 -3.57 -12.60
N ALA A 37 8.16 -2.64 -11.72
CA ALA A 37 9.00 -1.52 -11.29
C ALA A 37 10.21 -1.96 -10.44
N LEU A 38 10.14 -3.10 -9.74
CA LEU A 38 11.29 -3.65 -8.99
C LEU A 38 12.36 -4.27 -9.90
N VAL A 39 11.97 -4.80 -11.05
CA VAL A 39 12.89 -5.51 -11.96
C VAL A 39 12.61 -5.04 -13.40
N PRO A 40 12.82 -3.76 -13.73
CA PRO A 40 12.57 -3.25 -15.07
C PRO A 40 13.58 -3.83 -16.05
N THR A 41 13.12 -4.16 -17.25
CA THR A 41 14.00 -4.59 -18.34
C THR A 41 14.86 -3.46 -18.87
N GLN A 42 14.36 -2.23 -18.77
CA GLN A 42 15.03 -1.00 -19.15
C GLN A 42 14.55 0.14 -18.25
N LEU A 43 15.47 1.02 -17.86
CA LEU A 43 15.11 2.22 -17.11
C LEU A 43 14.38 3.20 -18.04
N PRO A 44 13.13 3.61 -17.72
CA PRO A 44 12.40 4.58 -18.54
C PRO A 44 12.98 5.99 -18.34
N GLN A 45 12.88 6.80 -19.38
CA GLN A 45 13.28 8.22 -19.29
C GLN A 45 12.21 9.06 -18.57
N SER A 46 10.94 8.63 -18.62
CA SER A 46 9.84 9.31 -17.95
C SER A 46 8.85 8.31 -17.36
N LEU A 47 8.40 8.60 -16.13
CA LEU A 47 7.51 7.76 -15.34
C LEU A 47 6.40 8.60 -14.70
N LEU A 48 5.16 8.16 -14.86
CA LEU A 48 4.05 8.66 -14.06
C LEU A 48 3.72 7.65 -12.97
N VAL A 49 3.74 8.07 -11.71
CA VAL A 49 3.36 7.25 -10.55
C VAL A 49 1.98 7.67 -10.07
N ILE A 50 1.04 6.72 -10.06
CA ILE A 50 -0.34 6.92 -9.57
C ILE A 50 -0.42 6.39 -8.15
N GLY A 51 -0.68 7.28 -7.19
CA GLY A 51 -0.69 6.99 -5.76
C GLY A 51 0.60 7.41 -5.07
N SER A 52 0.49 8.26 -4.06
CA SER A 52 1.59 8.86 -3.30
C SER A 52 1.69 8.31 -1.86
N GLY A 53 1.14 7.12 -1.61
CA GLY A 53 1.42 6.38 -0.38
C GLY A 53 2.89 5.93 -0.31
N ALA A 54 3.27 5.14 0.69
CA ALA A 54 4.65 4.69 0.88
C ALA A 54 5.24 4.08 -0.40
N ILE A 55 4.55 3.10 -1.00
CA ILE A 55 5.01 2.40 -2.21
C ILE A 55 5.25 3.37 -3.36
N GLY A 56 4.26 4.21 -3.67
CA GLY A 56 4.39 5.15 -4.81
C GLY A 56 5.47 6.20 -4.58
N SER A 57 5.59 6.73 -3.37
CA SER A 57 6.62 7.71 -3.02
C SER A 57 8.03 7.11 -3.05
N GLU A 58 8.20 5.86 -2.58
CA GLU A 58 9.49 5.16 -2.65
C GLU A 58 9.93 4.92 -4.10
N PHE A 59 9.04 4.41 -4.95
CA PHE A 59 9.36 4.24 -6.36
C PHE A 59 9.59 5.58 -7.08
N ALA A 60 8.79 6.61 -6.78
CA ALA A 60 9.00 7.93 -7.35
C ALA A 60 10.38 8.49 -7.00
N SER A 61 10.79 8.39 -5.73
CA SER A 61 12.12 8.80 -5.26
C SER A 61 13.23 7.98 -5.92
N LEU A 62 13.10 6.65 -5.94
CA LEU A 62 14.08 5.76 -6.53
C LEU A 62 14.30 6.08 -8.03
N TYR A 63 13.24 6.18 -8.81
CA TYR A 63 13.34 6.44 -10.23
C TYR A 63 13.86 7.86 -10.53
N GLN A 64 13.51 8.84 -9.70
CA GLN A 64 14.06 10.19 -9.77
C GLN A 64 15.58 10.18 -9.53
N ASP A 65 16.06 9.46 -8.50
CA ASP A 65 17.49 9.31 -8.20
C ASP A 65 18.25 8.58 -9.32
N LEU A 66 17.57 7.68 -10.04
CA LEU A 66 18.12 7.00 -11.23
C LEU A 66 18.11 7.87 -12.49
N GLY A 67 17.62 9.11 -12.42
CA GLY A 67 17.62 10.06 -13.52
C GLY A 67 16.38 10.05 -14.41
N CYS A 68 15.34 9.34 -14.02
CA CYS A 68 14.05 9.35 -14.68
C CYS A 68 13.28 10.65 -14.39
N GLN A 69 12.59 11.21 -15.37
CA GLN A 69 11.65 12.32 -15.14
C GLN A 69 10.37 11.80 -14.53
N VAL A 70 10.15 12.08 -13.25
CA VAL A 70 9.00 11.53 -12.50
C VAL A 70 7.89 12.56 -12.33
N THR A 71 6.65 12.12 -12.58
CA THR A 71 5.42 12.80 -12.18
C THR A 71 4.68 11.93 -11.18
N LEU A 72 4.48 12.41 -9.95
CA LEU A 72 3.73 11.75 -8.89
C LEU A 72 2.33 12.35 -8.79
N VAL A 73 1.28 11.52 -8.86
CA VAL A 73 -0.13 11.96 -8.89
C VAL A 73 -0.90 11.27 -7.79
N ASP A 74 -1.68 12.03 -7.01
CA ASP A 74 -2.60 11.49 -6.02
C ASP A 74 -3.90 12.27 -5.92
N ILE A 75 -4.99 11.58 -5.61
CA ILE A 75 -6.30 12.17 -5.32
C ILE A 75 -6.34 12.84 -3.93
N ALA A 76 -5.44 12.46 -3.04
CA ALA A 76 -5.33 13.03 -1.70
C ALA A 76 -4.84 14.49 -1.74
N LYS A 77 -5.11 15.23 -0.67
CA LYS A 77 -4.68 16.63 -0.52
C LYS A 77 -3.17 16.78 -0.27
N GLN A 78 -2.53 15.71 0.17
CA GLN A 78 -1.09 15.66 0.45
C GLN A 78 -0.52 14.31 -0.02
N ILE A 79 0.76 14.28 -0.34
CA ILE A 79 1.50 13.02 -0.48
C ILE A 79 1.63 12.35 0.88
N LEU A 80 2.00 11.06 0.92
CA LEU A 80 2.15 10.30 2.16
C LEU A 80 0.95 10.50 3.11
N PRO A 81 -0.28 10.18 2.70
CA PRO A 81 -1.51 10.58 3.39
C PRO A 81 -1.66 9.98 4.80
N SER A 82 -0.84 9.01 5.17
CA SER A 82 -0.79 8.42 6.52
C SER A 82 0.09 9.21 7.50
N GLU A 83 0.96 10.08 7.00
CA GLU A 83 1.93 10.84 7.79
C GLU A 83 1.37 12.21 8.22
N ASP A 84 2.04 12.84 9.18
CA ASP A 84 1.74 14.21 9.58
C ASP A 84 1.87 15.18 8.41
N LEU A 85 0.99 16.18 8.37
CA LEU A 85 0.96 17.17 7.30
C LEU A 85 2.30 17.88 7.11
N GLU A 86 2.97 18.25 8.21
CA GLU A 86 4.27 18.93 8.14
C GLU A 86 5.35 18.04 7.52
N VAL A 87 5.34 16.75 7.88
CA VAL A 87 6.27 15.75 7.31
C VAL A 87 6.00 15.57 5.82
N ALA A 88 4.74 15.40 5.43
CA ALA A 88 4.33 15.25 4.03
C ALA A 88 4.71 16.49 3.20
N GLN A 89 4.46 17.69 3.71
CA GLN A 89 4.81 18.95 3.04
C GLN A 89 6.33 19.11 2.89
N TYR A 90 7.11 18.72 3.90
CA TYR A 90 8.56 18.75 3.83
C TYR A 90 9.07 17.82 2.73
N VAL A 91 8.59 16.57 2.68
CA VAL A 91 8.99 15.59 1.66
C VAL A 91 8.58 16.06 0.26
N GLN A 92 7.35 16.56 0.10
CA GLN A 92 6.89 17.09 -1.18
C GLN A 92 7.81 18.20 -1.70
N LYS A 93 8.15 19.17 -0.83
CA LYS A 93 9.07 20.25 -1.17
C LYS A 93 10.44 19.72 -1.61
N GLN A 94 10.96 18.66 -0.95
CA GLN A 94 12.22 18.04 -1.35
C GLN A 94 12.10 17.37 -2.73
N PHE A 95 11.03 16.65 -2.99
CA PHE A 95 10.77 16.05 -4.29
C PHE A 95 10.69 17.08 -5.41
N GLU A 96 9.99 18.19 -5.20
CA GLU A 96 9.89 19.29 -6.17
C GLU A 96 11.25 19.97 -6.40
N GLN A 97 12.06 20.15 -5.35
CA GLN A 97 13.44 20.68 -5.47
C GLN A 97 14.37 19.76 -6.25
N GLN A 98 14.14 18.45 -6.19
CA GLN A 98 14.86 17.44 -6.97
C GLN A 98 14.38 17.36 -8.42
N GLY A 99 13.35 18.13 -8.80
CA GLY A 99 12.80 18.19 -10.16
C GLY A 99 11.60 17.27 -10.42
N MET A 100 11.09 16.58 -9.41
CA MET A 100 9.87 15.79 -9.52
C MET A 100 8.64 16.70 -9.66
N LYS A 101 7.73 16.37 -10.56
CA LYS A 101 6.41 17.00 -10.63
C LYS A 101 5.45 16.29 -9.70
N VAL A 102 4.89 17.01 -8.72
CA VAL A 102 3.90 16.46 -7.77
C VAL A 102 2.53 17.09 -8.01
N LEU A 103 1.51 16.26 -8.16
CA LEU A 103 0.12 16.65 -8.40
C LEU A 103 -0.75 15.99 -7.34
N THR A 104 -1.17 16.76 -6.35
CA THR A 104 -2.18 16.36 -5.35
C THR A 104 -3.57 16.82 -5.77
N GLU A 105 -4.63 16.26 -5.17
CA GLU A 105 -6.02 16.52 -5.55
C GLU A 105 -6.23 16.35 -7.06
N ALA A 106 -5.53 15.35 -7.64
CA ALA A 106 -5.47 15.10 -9.06
C ALA A 106 -5.75 13.62 -9.36
N ALA A 107 -6.54 13.35 -10.38
CA ALA A 107 -6.96 11.99 -10.74
C ALA A 107 -6.64 11.67 -12.19
N VAL A 108 -5.96 10.55 -12.43
CA VAL A 108 -5.78 10.03 -13.79
C VAL A 108 -7.09 9.42 -14.25
N GLN A 109 -7.77 10.06 -15.21
CA GLN A 109 -9.08 9.66 -15.70
C GLN A 109 -9.01 8.57 -16.79
N LYS A 110 -8.03 8.70 -17.66
CA LYS A 110 -7.75 7.72 -18.73
C LYS A 110 -6.31 7.82 -19.19
N ILE A 111 -5.87 6.78 -19.87
CA ILE A 111 -4.61 6.74 -20.60
C ILE A 111 -4.87 6.41 -22.06
N GLU A 112 -4.08 6.97 -22.96
CA GLU A 112 -4.04 6.63 -24.37
C GLU A 112 -2.62 6.18 -24.71
N ARG A 113 -2.49 5.04 -25.41
CA ARG A 113 -1.19 4.49 -25.77
C ARG A 113 -0.87 4.86 -27.22
N ASP A 114 0.34 5.35 -27.43
CA ASP A 114 0.88 5.66 -28.76
C ASP A 114 2.30 5.12 -28.85
N HIS A 115 2.48 3.98 -29.50
CA HIS A 115 3.75 3.26 -29.62
C HIS A 115 4.42 3.08 -28.24
N ASP A 116 5.53 3.77 -28.01
CA ASP A 116 6.33 3.68 -26.77
C ASP A 116 5.89 4.68 -25.68
N LEU A 117 4.90 5.52 -25.95
CA LEU A 117 4.43 6.57 -25.07
C LEU A 117 3.02 6.33 -24.54
N VAL A 118 2.76 6.86 -23.37
CA VAL A 118 1.45 6.86 -22.72
C VAL A 118 1.04 8.30 -22.42
N HIS A 119 -0.09 8.71 -22.99
CA HIS A 119 -0.71 10.01 -22.72
C HIS A 119 -1.70 9.86 -21.57
N CYS A 120 -1.36 10.43 -20.42
CA CYS A 120 -2.17 10.37 -19.20
C CYS A 120 -3.01 11.62 -19.05
N HIS A 121 -4.32 11.47 -19.10
CA HIS A 121 -5.27 12.57 -18.88
C HIS A 121 -5.55 12.70 -17.39
N ILE A 122 -5.11 13.80 -16.80
CA ILE A 122 -5.16 14.05 -15.36
C ILE A 122 -6.13 15.20 -15.11
N GLU A 123 -7.19 14.91 -14.37
CA GLU A 123 -8.10 15.93 -13.88
C GLU A 123 -7.53 16.60 -12.64
N THR A 124 -7.52 17.93 -12.62
CA THR A 124 -7.07 18.77 -11.52
C THR A 124 -8.09 19.87 -11.27
N ALA A 125 -7.94 20.63 -10.20
CA ALA A 125 -8.78 21.81 -9.91
C ALA A 125 -8.74 22.87 -11.03
N GLN A 126 -7.67 22.89 -11.85
CA GLN A 126 -7.50 23.84 -12.97
C GLN A 126 -8.01 23.27 -14.31
N GLY A 127 -8.55 22.07 -14.32
CA GLY A 127 -9.02 21.36 -15.50
C GLY A 127 -8.16 20.14 -15.85
N VAL A 128 -8.41 19.56 -17.02
CA VAL A 128 -7.70 18.39 -17.50
C VAL A 128 -6.37 18.79 -18.13
N GLN A 129 -5.27 18.20 -17.67
CA GLN A 129 -3.95 18.28 -18.30
C GLN A 129 -3.53 16.91 -18.83
N VAL A 130 -2.71 16.90 -19.88
CA VAL A 130 -2.13 15.67 -20.43
C VAL A 130 -0.65 15.63 -20.09
N VAL A 131 -0.23 14.53 -19.47
CA VAL A 131 1.18 14.23 -19.21
C VAL A 131 1.55 13.01 -20.05
N THR A 132 2.64 13.14 -20.82
CA THR A 132 3.14 12.08 -21.71
C THR A 132 4.38 11.47 -21.10
N VAL A 133 4.39 10.15 -20.94
CA VAL A 133 5.46 9.37 -20.30
C VAL A 133 5.71 8.06 -21.03
N GLU A 134 6.87 7.44 -20.80
CA GLU A 134 7.16 6.10 -21.34
C GLU A 134 6.47 5.01 -20.52
N LYS A 135 6.38 5.16 -19.21
CA LYS A 135 5.78 4.17 -18.30
C LYS A 135 4.86 4.83 -17.27
N VAL A 136 3.87 4.06 -16.86
CA VAL A 136 2.97 4.41 -15.76
C VAL A 136 3.11 3.35 -14.68
N LEU A 137 3.31 3.74 -13.44
CA LEU A 137 3.29 2.85 -12.26
C LEU A 137 1.99 3.05 -11.49
N SER A 138 1.20 1.99 -11.35
CA SER A 138 0.02 1.98 -10.47
C SER A 138 0.43 1.56 -9.06
N ALA A 139 0.38 2.51 -8.12
CA ALA A 139 0.76 2.34 -6.70
C ALA A 139 -0.39 2.76 -5.76
N ILE A 140 -1.63 2.45 -6.13
CA ILE A 140 -2.87 2.84 -5.44
C ILE A 140 -3.19 2.02 -4.19
N GLY A 141 -2.26 1.21 -3.74
CA GLY A 141 -2.40 0.34 -2.56
C GLY A 141 -2.44 -1.14 -2.90
N VAL A 142 -2.92 -1.93 -1.96
CA VAL A 142 -2.94 -3.39 -2.06
C VAL A 142 -4.34 -3.94 -1.84
N GLN A 143 -4.58 -5.12 -2.40
CA GLN A 143 -5.82 -5.90 -2.26
C GLN A 143 -5.49 -7.23 -1.59
N PRO A 144 -6.21 -7.64 -0.53
CA PRO A 144 -5.95 -8.90 0.16
C PRO A 144 -6.25 -10.11 -0.72
N ASN A 145 -5.46 -11.16 -0.55
CA ASN A 145 -5.62 -12.42 -1.27
C ASN A 145 -6.61 -13.33 -0.53
N THR A 146 -7.90 -12.99 -0.60
CA THR A 146 -9.00 -13.73 0.04
C THR A 146 -9.83 -14.56 -0.95
N GLN A 147 -9.70 -14.29 -2.25
CA GLN A 147 -10.51 -14.90 -3.30
C GLN A 147 -10.15 -16.38 -3.53
N HIS A 148 -11.15 -17.19 -3.87
CA HIS A 148 -11.00 -18.62 -4.22
C HIS A 148 -10.44 -19.51 -3.10
N LEU A 149 -10.50 -19.07 -1.85
CA LEU A 149 -10.08 -19.84 -0.67
C LEU A 149 -11.25 -20.57 -0.01
N GLY A 150 -12.49 -20.33 -0.45
CA GLY A 150 -13.70 -20.90 0.16
C GLY A 150 -14.07 -20.30 1.50
N LEU A 151 -13.52 -19.13 1.85
CA LEU A 151 -13.73 -18.49 3.15
C LEU A 151 -15.17 -18.02 3.34
N GLU A 152 -15.83 -17.59 2.28
CA GLU A 152 -17.24 -17.17 2.29
C GLU A 152 -18.17 -18.34 2.66
N ALA A 153 -17.86 -19.55 2.20
CA ALA A 153 -18.61 -20.75 2.53
C ALA A 153 -18.52 -21.15 4.02
N LEU A 154 -17.47 -20.66 4.71
CA LEU A 154 -17.29 -20.82 6.16
C LEU A 154 -17.98 -19.72 6.97
N GLY A 155 -18.62 -18.74 6.33
CA GLY A 155 -19.18 -17.56 6.99
C GLY A 155 -18.13 -16.62 7.56
N MET A 156 -16.93 -16.56 6.94
CA MET A 156 -15.85 -15.66 7.34
C MET A 156 -16.29 -14.21 7.24
N GLU A 157 -16.00 -13.41 8.28
CA GLU A 157 -16.22 -11.96 8.26
C GLU A 157 -15.06 -11.21 7.62
N PHE A 158 -15.41 -10.19 6.81
CA PHE A 158 -14.45 -9.32 6.14
C PHE A 158 -14.72 -7.85 6.49
N GLU A 159 -13.64 -7.07 6.54
CA GLU A 159 -13.69 -5.62 6.66
C GLU A 159 -12.84 -5.01 5.54
N HIS A 160 -13.45 -4.23 4.64
CA HIS A 160 -12.78 -3.69 3.45
C HIS A 160 -12.05 -4.74 2.58
N GLY A 161 -12.57 -5.98 2.56
CA GLY A 161 -12.00 -7.12 1.82
C GLY A 161 -10.92 -7.90 2.59
N PHE A 162 -10.41 -7.38 3.70
CA PHE A 162 -9.47 -8.07 4.59
C PHE A 162 -10.23 -9.01 5.54
N ILE A 163 -9.60 -10.10 5.96
CA ILE A 163 -10.16 -10.99 6.97
C ILE A 163 -10.19 -10.27 8.31
N LYS A 164 -11.39 -10.16 8.89
CA LYS A 164 -11.54 -9.53 10.21
C LYS A 164 -11.02 -10.45 11.29
N VAL A 165 -10.16 -9.92 12.15
CA VAL A 165 -9.57 -10.64 13.28
C VAL A 165 -9.66 -9.83 14.57
N ASP A 166 -9.63 -10.54 15.71
CA ASP A 166 -9.46 -9.93 17.02
C ASP A 166 -7.98 -9.59 17.33
N SER A 167 -7.71 -9.10 18.53
CA SER A 167 -6.34 -8.76 18.99
C SER A 167 -5.38 -9.96 19.05
N TRP A 168 -5.87 -11.17 18.85
CA TRP A 168 -5.12 -12.41 18.91
C TRP A 168 -5.07 -13.12 17.55
N CYS A 169 -5.34 -12.37 16.48
CA CYS A 169 -5.40 -12.87 15.10
C CYS A 169 -6.50 -13.93 14.86
N LYS A 170 -7.46 -14.08 15.77
CA LYS A 170 -8.54 -15.04 15.66
C LYS A 170 -9.68 -14.46 14.81
N THR A 171 -10.19 -15.26 13.88
CA THR A 171 -11.37 -14.92 13.08
C THR A 171 -12.68 -15.28 13.82
N ASN A 172 -13.82 -14.93 13.22
CA ASN A 172 -15.11 -15.38 13.70
C ASN A 172 -15.36 -16.89 13.52
N VAL A 173 -14.53 -17.59 12.72
CA VAL A 173 -14.60 -19.04 12.50
C VAL A 173 -13.72 -19.78 13.50
N ALA A 174 -14.30 -20.68 14.29
CA ALA A 174 -13.57 -21.42 15.32
C ALA A 174 -12.39 -22.21 14.74
N GLY A 175 -11.21 -22.09 15.35
CA GLY A 175 -9.97 -22.73 14.89
C GLY A 175 -9.32 -22.08 13.68
N VAL A 176 -9.86 -20.99 13.13
CA VAL A 176 -9.27 -20.26 12.00
C VAL A 176 -8.75 -18.90 12.44
N TYR A 177 -7.53 -18.59 12.03
CA TYR A 177 -6.79 -17.37 12.33
C TYR A 177 -6.32 -16.72 11.02
N ALA A 178 -6.03 -15.41 11.03
CA ALA A 178 -5.41 -14.74 9.89
C ALA A 178 -4.35 -13.75 10.37
N ILE A 179 -3.22 -13.70 9.64
CA ILE A 179 -2.06 -12.87 9.96
C ILE A 179 -1.49 -12.21 8.71
N GLY A 180 -0.71 -11.16 8.90
CA GLY A 180 -0.06 -10.42 7.83
C GLY A 180 -1.04 -9.57 7.03
N ASP A 181 -0.71 -9.30 5.77
CA ASP A 181 -1.45 -8.34 4.95
C ASP A 181 -2.90 -8.74 4.71
N VAL A 182 -3.22 -10.04 4.71
CA VAL A 182 -4.60 -10.51 4.55
C VAL A 182 -5.51 -10.14 5.72
N ALA A 183 -4.93 -9.87 6.90
CA ALA A 183 -5.62 -9.45 8.13
C ALA A 183 -5.67 -7.92 8.33
N GLY A 184 -5.32 -7.15 7.32
CA GLY A 184 -5.47 -5.69 7.31
C GLY A 184 -4.17 -4.89 7.53
N ALA A 185 -4.31 -3.58 7.38
CA ALA A 185 -3.22 -2.63 7.52
C ALA A 185 -2.70 -2.50 8.98
N PRO A 186 -1.45 -2.02 9.13
CA PRO A 186 -0.49 -1.72 8.07
C PRO A 186 0.08 -2.99 7.43
N CYS A 187 0.26 -2.98 6.11
CA CYS A 187 0.82 -4.11 5.35
C CYS A 187 2.35 -4.04 5.41
N LEU A 188 2.92 -4.54 6.53
CA LEU A 188 4.35 -4.47 6.84
C LEU A 188 4.86 -5.84 7.30
N ALA A 189 6.05 -6.20 6.83
CA ALA A 189 6.65 -7.51 7.12
C ALA A 189 6.85 -7.76 8.62
N HIS A 190 7.34 -6.76 9.36
CA HIS A 190 7.54 -6.88 10.80
C HIS A 190 6.22 -6.99 11.58
N LYS A 191 5.14 -6.31 11.15
CA LYS A 191 3.80 -6.53 11.73
C LYS A 191 3.37 -7.98 11.53
N ALA A 192 3.50 -8.52 10.31
CA ALA A 192 3.14 -9.90 10.00
C ALA A 192 3.93 -10.91 10.85
N SER A 193 5.23 -10.66 11.06
CA SER A 193 6.09 -11.50 11.92
C SER A 193 5.63 -11.49 13.37
N HIS A 194 5.32 -10.31 13.93
CA HIS A 194 4.81 -10.20 15.29
C HIS A 194 3.42 -10.83 15.45
N GLU A 195 2.53 -10.65 14.49
CA GLU A 195 1.22 -11.33 14.48
C GLU A 195 1.36 -12.86 14.43
N ALA A 196 2.35 -13.38 13.67
CA ALA A 196 2.60 -14.82 13.60
C ALA A 196 3.06 -15.39 14.96
N ILE A 197 4.00 -14.73 15.63
CA ILE A 197 4.49 -15.13 16.96
C ILE A 197 3.33 -15.10 17.96
N LEU A 198 2.67 -13.96 18.09
CA LEU A 198 1.52 -13.75 18.95
C LEU A 198 0.43 -14.81 18.76
N CYS A 199 0.05 -15.08 17.50
CA CYS A 199 -0.98 -16.05 17.15
C CYS A 199 -0.61 -17.46 17.61
N VAL A 200 0.62 -17.90 17.32
CA VAL A 200 1.10 -19.25 17.69
C VAL A 200 1.25 -19.41 19.20
N GLU A 201 1.80 -18.41 19.90
CA GLU A 201 1.93 -18.41 21.36
C GLU A 201 0.54 -18.50 22.03
N LYS A 202 -0.44 -17.77 21.48
CA LYS A 202 -1.81 -17.82 22.00
C LYS A 202 -2.48 -19.18 21.74
N ILE A 203 -2.27 -19.77 20.57
CA ILE A 203 -2.73 -21.13 20.26
C ILE A 203 -2.08 -22.16 21.20
N ALA A 204 -0.80 -21.99 21.55
CA ALA A 204 -0.09 -22.85 22.45
C ALA A 204 -0.50 -22.68 23.93
N GLY A 205 -1.35 -21.70 24.24
CA GLY A 205 -1.87 -21.48 25.59
C GLY A 205 -0.89 -20.78 26.55
N LEU A 206 0.10 -20.04 26.02
CA LEU A 206 1.04 -19.27 26.83
C LEU A 206 0.29 -18.13 27.58
N GLU A 207 0.57 -17.96 28.86
CA GLU A 207 -0.15 -17.01 29.74
C GLU A 207 0.27 -15.56 29.55
N HIS A 208 1.54 -15.29 29.20
CA HIS A 208 2.11 -13.95 29.16
C HIS A 208 2.19 -13.37 27.73
N VAL A 209 1.22 -13.72 26.89
CA VAL A 209 1.13 -13.18 25.53
C VAL A 209 0.41 -11.84 25.57
N HIS A 210 1.03 -10.79 25.04
CA HIS A 210 0.44 -9.47 24.93
C HIS A 210 -0.12 -9.23 23.54
N ALA A 211 -1.30 -8.61 23.47
CA ALA A 211 -1.89 -8.20 22.20
C ALA A 211 -1.01 -7.16 21.50
N LEU A 212 -0.92 -7.25 20.18
CA LEU A 212 -0.21 -6.26 19.38
C LEU A 212 -0.97 -4.93 19.41
N ASP A 213 -0.32 -3.90 19.92
CA ASP A 213 -0.82 -2.52 19.80
C ASP A 213 -0.48 -1.99 18.39
N ARG A 214 -1.48 -1.90 17.56
CA ARG A 214 -1.31 -1.44 16.16
C ARG A 214 -0.86 0.02 16.07
N THR A 215 -1.03 0.81 17.12
CA THR A 215 -0.52 2.20 17.15
C THR A 215 0.99 2.26 17.40
N GLN A 216 1.58 1.17 17.86
CA GLN A 216 3.01 1.06 18.16
C GLN A 216 3.81 0.34 17.07
N ILE A 217 3.23 0.18 15.89
CA ILE A 217 3.92 -0.41 14.74
C ILE A 217 4.69 0.69 14.01
N PRO A 218 6.04 0.65 13.98
CA PRO A 218 6.82 1.66 13.27
C PRO A 218 6.62 1.53 11.76
N GLY A 219 6.48 2.67 11.10
CA GLY A 219 6.51 2.81 9.65
C GLY A 219 7.82 3.43 9.19
N CYS A 220 8.42 2.91 8.11
CA CYS A 220 9.57 3.51 7.45
C CYS A 220 9.25 3.64 5.96
N ILE A 221 9.56 4.80 5.38
CA ILE A 221 9.40 5.10 3.96
C ILE A 221 10.77 5.50 3.45
N PHE A 222 11.32 4.68 2.58
CA PHE A 222 12.71 4.80 2.08
C PHE A 222 12.78 5.72 0.87
N THR A 223 12.30 6.94 1.05
CA THR A 223 12.42 8.04 0.10
C THR A 223 13.69 8.87 0.37
N HIS A 224 13.97 9.86 -0.45
CA HIS A 224 15.03 10.81 -0.26
C HIS A 224 14.44 12.23 -0.14
N PRO A 225 14.23 12.73 1.11
CA PRO A 225 14.64 12.20 2.43
C PRO A 225 13.79 11.03 2.92
N GLN A 226 14.36 10.19 3.79
CA GLN A 226 13.64 9.10 4.45
C GLN A 226 12.65 9.62 5.48
N VAL A 227 11.54 8.88 5.66
CA VAL A 227 10.53 9.15 6.69
C VAL A 227 10.41 7.94 7.60
N ALA A 228 10.33 8.18 8.91
CA ALA A 228 10.03 7.14 9.89
C ALA A 228 9.04 7.70 10.91
N SER A 229 8.01 6.92 11.21
CA SER A 229 6.95 7.31 12.13
C SER A 229 6.51 6.15 13.01
N ILE A 230 5.99 6.48 14.18
CA ILE A 230 5.33 5.53 15.08
C ILE A 230 4.28 6.30 15.90
N GLY A 231 3.15 5.69 16.17
CA GLY A 231 2.09 6.29 16.98
C GLY A 231 1.06 7.02 16.14
N LEU A 232 0.49 8.07 16.73
CA LEU A 232 -0.57 8.86 16.13
C LEU A 232 0.00 10.11 15.46
N THR A 233 -0.55 10.45 14.31
CA THR A 233 -0.37 11.79 13.74
C THR A 233 -1.06 12.83 14.61
N GLU A 234 -0.64 14.08 14.52
CA GLU A 234 -1.29 15.20 15.23
C GLU A 234 -2.80 15.23 14.96
N GLN A 235 -3.20 15.04 13.71
CA GLN A 235 -4.61 15.00 13.32
C GLN A 235 -5.38 13.87 14.02
N LYS A 236 -4.81 12.65 14.06
CA LYS A 236 -5.42 11.50 14.74
C LYS A 236 -5.48 11.69 16.25
N ALA A 237 -4.44 12.26 16.83
CA ALA A 237 -4.37 12.57 18.27
C ALA A 237 -5.45 13.60 18.66
N LYS A 238 -5.60 14.68 17.90
CA LYS A 238 -6.67 15.67 18.10
C LYS A 238 -8.08 15.05 17.94
N ALA A 239 -8.26 14.21 16.90
CA ALA A 239 -9.53 13.50 16.70
C ALA A 239 -9.87 12.54 17.83
N ALA A 240 -8.86 11.96 18.51
CA ALA A 240 -9.01 11.14 19.69
C ALA A 240 -9.21 11.95 20.99
N GLY A 241 -9.24 13.29 20.93
CA GLY A 241 -9.42 14.18 22.07
C GLY A 241 -8.18 14.30 22.98
N LEU A 242 -7.01 13.94 22.47
CA LEU A 242 -5.75 14.10 23.20
C LEU A 242 -5.32 15.57 23.19
N ASN A 243 -4.78 16.00 24.32
CA ASN A 243 -4.22 17.35 24.43
C ASN A 243 -2.74 17.30 24.01
N ILE A 244 -2.44 17.92 22.85
CA ILE A 244 -1.12 17.92 22.20
C ILE A 244 -0.72 19.34 21.83
#